data_a0ec7962f9581c5b172e64853c3963c4
#
_entry.id   a0ec7962f9581c5b172e64853c3963c4
#
_cell.length_a   1.000
_cell.length_b   1.000
_cell.length_c   1.000
_cell.angle_alpha   90.00
_cell.angle_beta   90.00
_cell.angle_gamma   90.00
#
_symmetry.space_group_name_H-M   'P 1'
#
loop_
_entity.id
_entity.type
_entity.pdbx_description
1 polymer ?
#
loop_
_entity_poly.entity_id
_entity_poly.type
_entity_poly.pdbx_seq_one_letter_code
_entity_poly.pdbx_strand_id
1 'polypeptide(L)'
;LCTRKEASHPFIFLNTKVEINTYEELCFYIYNNTVLISKSSLSEKLFDWIRDELDMPELAAKLVALSNKATFAQDLLVEILNAGDYYTPDEIATYVEAWQKYRRLTSSQRKKLKADSYLGYRRYIKAASIYDEILDNQQDITDKVFLGNVYHNRGVAAANNMDCLLYTSDAAD
;
A
#
# COMPACT_ATOMS: atom_id res chain seq x y z
N LEU A 1 9.09 22.73 5.17
CA LEU A 1 10.20 22.78 4.22
C LEU A 1 10.88 21.42 4.24
N CYS A 2 10.68 20.63 3.19
CA CYS A 2 11.32 19.35 2.99
C CYS A 2 12.82 19.59 2.77
N THR A 3 13.65 19.19 3.73
CA THR A 3 15.10 19.38 3.68
C THR A 3 15.86 18.12 4.05
N ARG A 4 15.20 16.96 3.93
CA ARG A 4 15.87 15.70 4.22
C ARG A 4 16.59 15.17 2.97
N LYS A 5 17.60 14.36 3.22
CA LYS A 5 18.46 13.75 2.21
C LYS A 5 17.61 12.97 1.19
N GLU A 6 17.84 13.20 -0.08
CA GLU A 6 17.36 12.36 -1.16
C GLU A 6 18.23 11.11 -1.25
N ALA A 7 17.60 9.95 -1.35
CA ALA A 7 18.29 8.67 -1.47
C ALA A 7 19.05 8.57 -2.80
N SER A 8 20.25 8.04 -2.76
CA SER A 8 21.04 7.76 -3.97
C SER A 8 20.44 6.57 -4.74
N HIS A 9 19.79 5.65 -4.02
CA HIS A 9 19.11 4.49 -4.57
C HIS A 9 17.70 4.44 -4.01
N PRO A 10 16.65 4.51 -4.88
CA PRO A 10 15.26 4.52 -4.44
C PRO A 10 14.86 3.20 -3.80
N PHE A 11 13.96 3.26 -2.83
CA PHE A 11 13.25 2.08 -2.36
C PHE A 11 12.04 1.80 -3.24
N ILE A 12 11.89 0.57 -3.72
CA ILE A 12 10.81 0.19 -4.62
C ILE A 12 9.79 -0.70 -3.90
N PHE A 13 8.56 -0.22 -3.76
CA PHE A 13 7.46 -1.07 -3.31
C PHE A 13 7.02 -2.02 -4.44
N LEU A 14 7.48 -3.28 -4.40
CA LEU A 14 7.29 -4.26 -5.49
C LEU A 14 5.83 -4.54 -5.85
N ASN A 15 4.92 -4.36 -4.92
CA ASN A 15 3.48 -4.60 -5.14
C ASN A 15 2.82 -3.53 -6.01
N THR A 16 3.26 -2.27 -5.92
CA THR A 16 2.77 -1.12 -6.69
C THR A 16 3.76 -0.67 -7.76
N LYS A 17 5.04 -1.00 -7.64
CA LYS A 17 6.18 -0.49 -8.41
C LYS A 17 6.41 1.01 -8.22
N VAL A 18 6.01 1.55 -7.08
CA VAL A 18 6.31 2.93 -6.72
C VAL A 18 7.73 3.00 -6.19
N GLU A 19 8.49 3.95 -6.70
CA GLU A 19 9.84 4.31 -6.26
C GLU A 19 9.74 5.44 -5.24
N ILE A 20 10.50 5.33 -4.17
CA ILE A 20 10.55 6.29 -3.05
C ILE A 20 11.98 6.77 -2.93
N ASN A 21 12.19 8.08 -2.99
CA ASN A 21 13.52 8.70 -2.94
C ASN A 21 13.75 9.50 -1.65
N THR A 22 12.65 9.89 -0.96
CA THR A 22 12.75 10.73 0.25
C THR A 22 11.91 10.18 1.39
N TYR A 23 12.17 10.65 2.60
CA TYR A 23 11.36 10.31 3.77
C TYR A 23 9.92 10.80 3.62
N GLU A 24 9.72 11.97 3.05
CA GLU A 24 8.41 12.57 2.83
C GLU A 24 7.57 11.74 1.85
N GLU A 25 8.21 11.24 0.77
CA GLU A 25 7.56 10.31 -0.17
C GLU A 25 7.20 8.98 0.51
N LEU A 26 8.05 8.47 1.41
CA LEU A 26 7.75 7.28 2.21
C LEU A 26 6.53 7.54 3.10
N CYS A 27 6.49 8.65 3.81
CA CYS A 27 5.35 9.04 4.65
C CYS A 27 4.07 9.19 3.83
N PHE A 28 4.14 9.89 2.70
CA PHE A 28 3.01 10.06 1.79
C PHE A 28 2.51 8.71 1.26
N TYR A 29 3.42 7.84 0.85
CA TYR A 29 3.05 6.51 0.37
C TYR A 29 2.37 5.69 1.46
N ILE A 30 2.91 5.65 2.67
CA ILE A 30 2.34 4.94 3.82
C ILE A 30 0.93 5.46 4.12
N TYR A 31 0.77 6.77 4.21
CA TYR A 31 -0.50 7.41 4.59
C TYR A 31 -1.62 7.09 3.60
N ASN A 32 -1.30 7.10 2.30
CA ASN A 32 -2.28 6.92 1.24
C ASN A 32 -2.47 5.45 0.80
N ASN A 33 -1.61 4.53 1.21
CA ASN A 33 -1.60 3.14 0.73
C ASN A 33 -1.65 2.09 1.85
N THR A 34 -2.24 2.44 2.97
CA THR A 34 -2.35 1.60 4.18
C THR A 34 -2.80 0.17 3.88
N VAL A 35 -3.78 0.00 2.99
CA VAL A 35 -4.36 -1.31 2.62
C VAL A 35 -3.42 -2.18 1.78
N LEU A 36 -2.39 -1.59 1.17
CA LEU A 36 -1.39 -2.29 0.34
C LEU A 36 -0.14 -2.67 1.11
N ILE A 37 0.06 -2.08 2.31
CA ILE A 37 1.24 -2.34 3.11
C ILE A 37 0.97 -3.53 4.03
N SER A 38 1.70 -4.60 3.81
CA SER A 38 1.69 -5.79 4.66
C SER A 38 2.92 -5.82 5.56
N LYS A 39 2.91 -6.68 6.57
CA LYS A 39 4.10 -6.88 7.42
C LYS A 39 5.33 -7.28 6.60
N SER A 40 5.14 -8.02 5.50
CA SER A 40 6.24 -8.39 4.60
C SER A 40 6.84 -7.20 3.83
N SER A 41 6.09 -6.10 3.66
CA SER A 41 6.61 -4.86 3.06
C SER A 41 7.49 -4.07 4.02
N LEU A 42 7.28 -4.26 5.34
CA LEU A 42 8.05 -3.66 6.43
C LEU A 42 9.21 -4.59 6.81
N SER A 43 10.10 -4.82 5.86
CA SER A 43 11.21 -5.77 5.96
C SER A 43 12.51 -5.09 6.38
N GLU A 44 13.50 -5.90 6.76
CA GLU A 44 14.86 -5.42 7.03
C GLU A 44 15.42 -4.57 5.89
N LYS A 45 15.11 -4.90 4.63
CA LYS A 45 15.53 -4.10 3.46
C LYS A 45 15.02 -2.66 3.51
N LEU A 46 13.78 -2.44 3.99
CA LEU A 46 13.25 -1.09 4.18
C LEU A 46 13.96 -0.39 5.34
N PHE A 47 14.25 -1.11 6.43
CA PHE A 47 14.92 -0.53 7.60
C PHE A 47 16.38 -0.18 7.29
N ASP A 48 17.08 -1.02 6.53
CA ASP A 48 18.43 -0.74 6.04
C ASP A 48 18.44 0.48 5.12
N TRP A 49 17.47 0.57 4.19
CA TRP A 49 17.34 1.72 3.31
C TRP A 49 17.05 3.03 4.09
N ILE A 50 16.21 2.99 5.12
CA ILE A 50 15.96 4.15 6.00
C ILE A 50 17.25 4.54 6.73
N ARG A 51 18.06 3.58 7.20
CA ARG A 51 19.31 3.84 7.88
C ARG A 51 20.33 4.47 6.94
N ASP A 52 20.58 3.83 5.79
CA ASP A 52 21.75 4.09 4.95
C ASP A 52 21.50 5.19 3.91
N GLU A 53 20.32 5.17 3.29
CA GLU A 53 19.98 6.12 2.23
C GLU A 53 19.34 7.40 2.78
N LEU A 54 18.46 7.30 3.78
CA LEU A 54 17.81 8.47 4.39
C LEU A 54 18.59 9.06 5.57
N ASP A 55 19.68 8.41 6.00
CA ASP A 55 20.49 8.83 7.16
C ASP A 55 19.65 8.95 8.46
N MET A 56 18.78 7.95 8.71
CA MET A 56 17.92 7.89 9.88
C MET A 56 18.18 6.64 10.74
N PRO A 57 19.40 6.50 11.32
CA PRO A 57 19.78 5.28 12.04
C PRO A 57 18.94 5.03 13.30
N GLU A 58 18.49 6.08 13.98
CA GLU A 58 17.67 5.95 15.20
C GLU A 58 16.29 5.38 14.88
N LEU A 59 15.67 5.85 13.79
CA LEU A 59 14.40 5.31 13.32
C LEU A 59 14.56 3.84 12.92
N ALA A 60 15.55 3.51 12.12
CA ALA A 60 15.82 2.14 11.71
C ALA A 60 16.01 1.19 12.91
N ALA A 61 16.79 1.60 13.92
CA ALA A 61 16.98 0.83 15.15
C ALA A 61 15.66 0.60 15.92
N LYS A 62 14.81 1.62 16.01
CA LYS A 62 13.48 1.49 16.63
C LYS A 62 12.59 0.51 15.86
N LEU A 63 12.58 0.59 14.53
CA LEU A 63 11.78 -0.31 13.67
C LEU A 63 12.23 -1.77 13.82
N VAL A 64 13.53 -2.04 13.84
CA VAL A 64 14.08 -3.37 14.12
C VAL A 64 13.64 -3.86 15.49
N ALA A 65 13.78 -3.04 16.53
CA ALA A 65 13.40 -3.40 17.89
C ALA A 65 11.89 -3.71 18.02
N LEU A 66 11.04 -2.94 17.33
CA LEU A 66 9.60 -3.15 17.29
C LEU A 66 9.25 -4.41 16.49
N SER A 67 9.86 -4.64 15.33
CA SER A 67 9.56 -5.80 14.50
C SER A 67 9.84 -7.13 15.21
N ASN A 68 10.84 -7.15 16.08
CA ASN A 68 11.22 -8.33 16.91
C ASN A 68 10.24 -8.61 18.06
N LYS A 69 9.41 -7.63 18.45
CA LYS A 69 8.45 -7.77 19.56
C LYS A 69 7.07 -8.30 19.15
N ALA A 70 6.94 -8.90 17.98
CA ALA A 70 5.65 -9.37 17.43
C ALA A 70 4.56 -8.28 17.38
N THR A 71 4.95 -7.04 17.20
CA THR A 71 4.06 -5.88 17.06
C THR A 71 3.23 -5.94 15.77
N PHE A 72 2.13 -5.20 15.75
CA PHE A 72 1.30 -5.06 14.55
C PHE A 72 2.01 -4.17 13.52
N ALA A 73 1.74 -4.41 12.23
CA ALA A 73 2.27 -3.55 11.16
C ALA A 73 1.93 -2.07 11.38
N GLN A 74 0.77 -1.77 11.96
CA GLN A 74 0.34 -0.42 12.31
C GLN A 74 1.34 0.32 13.21
N ASP A 75 1.91 -0.36 14.21
CA ASP A 75 2.83 0.28 15.17
C ASP A 75 4.11 0.73 14.46
N LEU A 76 4.61 -0.09 13.52
CA LEU A 76 5.76 0.26 12.69
C LEU A 76 5.46 1.45 11.76
N LEU A 77 4.25 1.47 11.17
CA LEU A 77 3.84 2.56 10.27
C LEU A 77 3.70 3.88 11.05
N VAL A 78 3.09 3.84 12.22
CA VAL A 78 2.95 5.02 13.09
C VAL A 78 4.31 5.52 13.56
N GLU A 79 5.27 4.64 13.88
CA GLU A 79 6.63 5.04 14.23
C GLU A 79 7.32 5.76 13.06
N ILE A 80 7.15 5.27 11.82
CA ILE A 80 7.68 5.95 10.64
C ILE A 80 7.04 7.33 10.48
N LEU A 81 5.71 7.45 10.61
CA LEU A 81 5.02 8.73 10.42
C LEU A 81 5.38 9.77 11.51
N ASN A 82 5.69 9.31 12.74
CA ASN A 82 6.07 10.17 13.86
C ASN A 82 7.56 10.58 13.85
N ALA A 83 8.41 9.95 13.05
CA ALA A 83 9.86 10.18 13.10
C ALA A 83 10.29 11.53 12.50
N GLY A 84 9.38 12.26 11.88
CA GLY A 84 9.62 13.59 11.33
C GLY A 84 8.38 14.46 11.36
N ASP A 85 8.55 15.73 10.99
CA ASP A 85 7.50 16.73 11.06
C ASP A 85 6.69 16.84 9.74
N TYR A 86 6.60 15.75 8.97
CA TYR A 86 5.86 15.75 7.70
C TYR A 86 4.34 15.76 7.90
N TYR A 87 3.85 14.97 8.86
CA TYR A 87 2.46 14.98 9.30
C TYR A 87 2.34 15.53 10.73
N THR A 88 1.27 16.26 10.98
CA THR A 88 0.92 16.74 12.31
C THR A 88 0.39 15.58 13.19
N PRO A 89 0.43 15.70 14.51
CA PRO A 89 -0.16 14.72 15.43
C PRO A 89 -1.64 14.42 15.14
N ASP A 90 -2.41 15.41 14.71
CA ASP A 90 -3.85 15.26 14.40
C ASP A 90 -4.05 14.45 13.10
N GLU A 91 -3.19 14.64 12.10
CA GLU A 91 -3.21 13.84 10.88
C GLU A 91 -2.83 12.38 11.16
N ILE A 92 -1.83 12.16 12.02
CA ILE A 92 -1.45 10.80 12.44
C ILE A 92 -2.57 10.14 13.26
N ALA A 93 -3.25 10.89 14.13
CA ALA A 93 -4.42 10.38 14.84
C ALA A 93 -5.54 9.98 13.87
N THR A 94 -5.80 10.80 12.85
CA THR A 94 -6.75 10.49 11.76
C THR A 94 -6.38 9.21 11.01
N TYR A 95 -5.08 9.03 10.73
CA TYR A 95 -4.56 7.81 10.12
C TYR A 95 -4.82 6.56 10.99
N VAL A 96 -4.58 6.66 12.30
CA VAL A 96 -4.83 5.57 13.25
C VAL A 96 -6.32 5.21 13.30
N GLU A 97 -7.21 6.21 13.31
CA GLU A 97 -8.65 5.98 13.26
C GLU A 97 -9.10 5.28 11.96
N ALA A 98 -8.56 5.72 10.82
CA ALA A 98 -8.83 5.08 9.53
C ALA A 98 -8.39 3.60 9.52
N TRP A 99 -7.25 3.30 10.13
CA TRP A 99 -6.74 1.94 10.30
C TRP A 99 -7.65 1.09 11.19
N GLN A 100 -8.16 1.67 12.29
CA GLN A 100 -9.13 0.98 13.15
C GLN A 100 -10.45 0.69 12.41
N LYS A 101 -10.95 1.62 11.61
CA LYS A 101 -12.14 1.42 10.77
C LYS A 101 -11.90 0.29 9.75
N TYR A 102 -10.74 0.29 9.08
CA TYR A 102 -10.36 -0.76 8.15
C TYR A 102 -10.34 -2.16 8.80
N ARG A 103 -9.85 -2.28 10.03
CA ARG A 103 -9.82 -3.56 10.77
C ARG A 103 -11.21 -4.12 11.06
N ARG A 104 -12.24 -3.27 11.17
CA ARG A 104 -13.63 -3.66 11.41
C ARG A 104 -14.38 -4.13 10.15
N LEU A 105 -13.83 -3.89 8.98
CA LEU A 105 -14.41 -4.33 7.71
C LEU A 105 -14.41 -5.84 7.59
N THR A 106 -15.37 -6.38 6.82
CA THR A 106 -15.38 -7.79 6.45
C THR A 106 -14.19 -8.15 5.56
N SER A 107 -13.91 -9.43 5.42
CA SER A 107 -12.83 -9.90 4.54
C SER A 107 -13.04 -9.42 3.10
N SER A 108 -14.26 -9.53 2.58
CA SER A 108 -14.61 -9.09 1.21
C SER A 108 -14.45 -7.59 1.03
N GLN A 109 -14.85 -6.78 2.02
CA GLN A 109 -14.68 -5.32 1.98
C GLN A 109 -13.20 -4.93 1.97
N ARG A 110 -12.35 -5.56 2.82
CA ARG A 110 -10.91 -5.34 2.81
C ARG A 110 -10.25 -5.75 1.50
N LYS A 111 -10.67 -6.90 0.94
CA LYS A 111 -10.20 -7.36 -0.38
C LYS A 111 -10.57 -6.35 -1.47
N LYS A 112 -11.82 -5.84 -1.47
CA LYS A 112 -12.25 -4.84 -2.43
C LYS A 112 -11.40 -3.58 -2.37
N LEU A 113 -11.18 -3.00 -1.18
CA LEU A 113 -10.33 -1.82 -1.02
C LEU A 113 -8.91 -2.07 -1.56
N LYS A 114 -8.36 -3.25 -1.31
CA LYS A 114 -7.04 -3.64 -1.83
C LYS A 114 -7.04 -3.75 -3.35
N ALA A 115 -8.07 -4.36 -3.94
CA ALA A 115 -8.22 -4.47 -5.38
C ALA A 115 -8.40 -3.10 -6.05
N ASP A 116 -9.25 -2.24 -5.47
CA ASP A 116 -9.47 -0.86 -5.94
C ASP A 116 -8.14 -0.06 -5.93
N SER A 117 -7.32 -0.22 -4.90
CA SER A 117 -6.00 0.41 -4.84
C SER A 117 -5.06 -0.11 -5.93
N TYR A 118 -5.01 -1.42 -6.17
CA TYR A 118 -4.23 -1.99 -7.28
C TYR A 118 -4.73 -1.50 -8.65
N LEU A 119 -6.04 -1.35 -8.83
CA LEU A 119 -6.62 -0.79 -10.04
C LEU A 119 -6.12 0.64 -10.28
N GLY A 120 -6.11 1.48 -9.24
CA GLY A 120 -5.56 2.84 -9.28
C GLY A 120 -4.08 2.88 -9.68
N TYR A 121 -3.29 1.90 -9.24
CA TYR A 121 -1.88 1.74 -9.64
C TYR A 121 -1.70 1.01 -10.97
N ARG A 122 -2.74 0.82 -11.77
CA ARG A 122 -2.72 0.10 -13.06
C ARG A 122 -2.16 -1.34 -12.95
N ARG A 123 -2.30 -1.95 -11.76
CA ARG A 123 -1.91 -3.35 -11.51
C ARG A 123 -3.09 -4.26 -11.80
N TYR A 124 -3.57 -4.19 -13.05
CA TYR A 124 -4.85 -4.77 -13.48
C TYR A 124 -4.98 -6.26 -13.21
N ILE A 125 -3.94 -7.04 -13.47
CA ILE A 125 -3.95 -8.50 -13.21
C ILE A 125 -4.13 -8.79 -11.71
N LYS A 126 -3.43 -8.04 -10.85
CA LYS A 126 -3.58 -8.21 -9.39
C LYS A 126 -4.95 -7.77 -8.91
N ALA A 127 -5.46 -6.66 -9.43
CA ALA A 127 -6.80 -6.18 -9.11
C ALA A 127 -7.86 -7.21 -9.51
N ALA A 128 -7.82 -7.70 -10.76
CA ALA A 128 -8.75 -8.69 -11.28
C ALA A 128 -8.74 -9.98 -10.43
N SER A 129 -7.56 -10.51 -10.10
CA SER A 129 -7.43 -11.73 -9.28
C SER A 129 -8.11 -11.57 -7.91
N ILE A 130 -7.99 -10.40 -7.26
CA ILE A 130 -8.63 -10.18 -5.95
C ILE A 130 -10.14 -10.00 -6.09
N TYR A 131 -10.63 -9.36 -7.18
CA TYR A 131 -12.07 -9.30 -7.45
C TYR A 131 -12.63 -10.70 -7.71
N ASP A 132 -11.94 -11.55 -8.48
CA ASP A 132 -12.34 -12.93 -8.73
C ASP A 132 -12.43 -13.72 -7.42
N GLU A 133 -11.47 -13.57 -6.50
CA GLU A 133 -11.56 -14.18 -5.16
C GLU A 133 -12.79 -13.73 -4.35
N ILE A 134 -13.26 -12.48 -4.52
CA ILE A 134 -14.48 -12.01 -3.86
C ILE A 134 -15.70 -12.67 -4.50
N LEU A 135 -15.74 -12.74 -5.84
CA LEU A 135 -16.86 -13.29 -6.59
C LEU A 135 -17.00 -14.79 -6.42
N ASP A 136 -15.88 -15.52 -6.29
CA ASP A 136 -15.90 -16.97 -6.00
C ASP A 136 -16.49 -17.30 -4.63
N ASN A 137 -16.47 -16.33 -3.70
CA ASN A 137 -16.95 -16.50 -2.32
C ASN A 137 -18.13 -15.55 -2.02
N GLN A 138 -18.97 -15.26 -3.02
CA GLN A 138 -20.03 -14.24 -2.89
C GLN A 138 -21.31 -14.74 -2.18
N GLN A 139 -21.43 -16.01 -1.83
CA GLN A 139 -22.68 -16.61 -1.32
C GLN A 139 -23.18 -15.91 -0.05
N ASP A 140 -22.26 -15.43 0.79
CA ASP A 140 -22.58 -14.75 2.05
C ASP A 140 -22.70 -13.22 1.91
N ILE A 141 -22.54 -12.68 0.68
CA ILE A 141 -22.57 -11.25 0.43
C ILE A 141 -24.00 -10.84 0.03
N THR A 142 -24.73 -10.24 0.94
CA THR A 142 -26.12 -9.79 0.71
C THR A 142 -26.21 -8.40 0.08
N ASP A 143 -25.15 -7.59 0.16
CA ASP A 143 -25.12 -6.24 -0.41
C ASP A 143 -24.93 -6.29 -1.93
N LYS A 144 -26.04 -6.11 -2.66
CA LYS A 144 -26.07 -6.13 -4.12
C LYS A 144 -25.31 -4.95 -4.75
N VAL A 145 -25.27 -3.79 -4.07
CA VAL A 145 -24.52 -2.61 -4.55
C VAL A 145 -23.03 -2.88 -4.45
N PHE A 146 -22.58 -3.48 -3.34
CA PHE A 146 -21.20 -3.91 -3.18
C PHE A 146 -20.80 -4.89 -4.29
N LEU A 147 -21.60 -5.93 -4.54
CA LEU A 147 -21.33 -6.92 -5.61
C LEU A 147 -21.30 -6.25 -7.00
N GLY A 148 -22.27 -5.38 -7.29
CA GLY A 148 -22.31 -4.63 -8.55
C GLY A 148 -21.03 -3.83 -8.79
N ASN A 149 -20.50 -3.17 -7.75
CA ASN A 149 -19.24 -2.43 -7.82
C ASN A 149 -18.02 -3.38 -8.02
N VAL A 150 -18.04 -4.57 -7.42
CA VAL A 150 -16.99 -5.59 -7.62
C VAL A 150 -16.97 -6.05 -9.08
N TYR A 151 -18.13 -6.41 -9.63
CA TYR A 151 -18.25 -6.81 -11.05
C TYR A 151 -17.81 -5.69 -12.00
N HIS A 152 -18.26 -4.46 -11.75
CA HIS A 152 -17.88 -3.31 -12.55
C HIS A 152 -16.36 -3.11 -12.57
N ASN A 153 -15.71 -3.02 -11.40
CA ASN A 153 -14.28 -2.77 -11.28
C ASN A 153 -13.44 -3.93 -11.83
N ARG A 154 -13.93 -5.17 -11.70
CA ARG A 154 -13.34 -6.35 -12.33
C ARG A 154 -13.36 -6.24 -13.85
N GLY A 155 -14.49 -5.79 -14.42
CA GLY A 155 -14.62 -5.50 -15.85
C GLY A 155 -13.65 -4.42 -16.33
N VAL A 156 -13.54 -3.32 -15.58
CA VAL A 156 -12.57 -2.24 -15.84
C VAL A 156 -11.13 -2.77 -15.82
N ALA A 157 -10.78 -3.61 -14.84
CA ALA A 157 -9.45 -4.21 -14.76
C ALA A 157 -9.14 -5.10 -15.97
N ALA A 158 -10.13 -5.89 -16.44
CA ALA A 158 -9.96 -6.76 -17.60
C ALA A 158 -9.79 -5.95 -18.90
N ALA A 159 -10.63 -4.93 -19.13
CA ALA A 159 -10.56 -4.08 -20.31
C ALA A 159 -9.20 -3.36 -20.41
N ASN A 160 -8.77 -2.72 -19.32
CA ASN A 160 -7.47 -2.03 -19.32
C ASN A 160 -6.26 -2.98 -19.45
N ASN A 161 -6.38 -4.22 -18.98
CA ASN A 161 -5.32 -5.22 -19.20
C ASN A 161 -5.21 -5.63 -20.67
N MET A 162 -6.33 -5.73 -21.40
CA MET A 162 -6.32 -6.01 -22.84
C MET A 162 -5.71 -4.87 -23.63
N ASP A 163 -6.05 -3.62 -23.32
CA ASP A 163 -5.45 -2.46 -23.97
C ASP A 163 -3.91 -2.42 -23.78
N CYS A 164 -3.41 -2.73 -22.60
CA CYS A 164 -1.97 -2.82 -22.35
C CYS A 164 -1.28 -3.89 -23.22
N LEU A 165 -1.94 -5.01 -23.47
CA LEU A 165 -1.38 -6.09 -24.33
C LEU A 165 -1.35 -5.71 -25.80
N LEU A 166 -2.37 -4.98 -26.30
CA LEU A 166 -2.41 -4.51 -27.68
C LEU A 166 -1.29 -3.50 -27.96
N TYR A 167 -1.09 -2.51 -27.06
CA TYR A 167 -0.02 -1.51 -27.23
C TYR A 167 1.40 -2.09 -27.13
N THR A 168 1.60 -3.20 -26.42
CA THR A 168 2.92 -3.86 -26.34
C THR A 168 3.21 -4.74 -27.55
N SER A 169 2.20 -5.25 -28.25
CA SER A 169 2.39 -6.02 -29.47
C SER A 169 2.71 -5.11 -30.67
N ASP A 170 2.10 -3.93 -30.75
CA ASP A 170 2.34 -2.98 -31.85
C ASP A 170 3.71 -2.26 -31.73
N ALA A 171 4.34 -2.28 -30.56
CA ALA A 171 5.69 -1.72 -30.34
C ALA A 171 6.83 -2.73 -30.62
N ALA A 172 6.50 -3.97 -30.97
CA ALA A 172 7.46 -5.06 -31.22
C ALA A 172 7.64 -5.38 -32.75
N ASP A 173 6.89 -4.69 -33.61
CA ASP A 173 7.05 -4.69 -35.06
C ASP A 173 7.76 -3.40 -35.56
#